data_1ae5192dc4abdce580204487ba812c78
#
_entry.id   1ae5192dc4abdce580204487ba812c78
#
_cell.length_a   1.000
_cell.length_b   1.000
_cell.length_c   1.000
_cell.angle_alpha   90.00
_cell.angle_beta   90.00
_cell.angle_gamma   90.00
#
_symmetry.space_group_name_H-M   'P 1'
#
loop_
_entity.id
_entity.type
_entity.pdbx_description
1 polymer ?
#
loop_
_entity_poly.entity_id
_entity_poly.type
_entity_poly.pdbx_seq_one_letter_code
_entity_poly.pdbx_strand_id
1 'polypeptide(L)'
;VIALLAEDPESPFPPAGHALDNPQGLLAIGGDLSPARLINAYRQGIFPWYSDDQPILWWSPVPRCVIFPGAVHVSRRLRRRYNQGRFSLSADRSFASVIEACAAPRRDFEGTWITADMQAAYIRLHKMGIAHSVEVHFEGELAGGIYGLALGRVFFGESMFSRFVDASKIALVALCRQLHRWGFTLLDCQVSNPHLLSMGAQEISRQVFERYLSTAGEPDRWGEDFDCAERW
;
A
#
# COMPACT_ATOMS: atom_id res chain seq x y z
N VAL A 1 15.64 5.62 -22.80
CA VAL A 1 16.72 5.95 -21.84
C VAL A 1 16.06 6.18 -20.49
N ILE A 2 16.52 5.47 -19.45
CA ILE A 2 16.01 5.62 -18.07
C ILE A 2 16.47 6.97 -17.52
N ALA A 3 15.59 7.72 -16.88
CA ALA A 3 15.93 8.98 -16.25
C ALA A 3 16.73 8.77 -14.96
N LEU A 4 17.78 9.56 -14.77
CA LEU A 4 18.50 9.64 -13.51
C LEU A 4 17.93 10.83 -12.72
N LEU A 5 17.43 10.56 -11.50
CA LEU A 5 16.91 11.61 -10.63
C LEU A 5 18.08 12.35 -9.95
N ALA A 6 17.97 13.66 -9.87
CA ALA A 6 18.90 14.49 -9.12
C ALA A 6 18.75 14.25 -7.60
N GLU A 7 19.78 14.64 -6.83
CA GLU A 7 19.76 14.54 -5.36
C GLU A 7 18.76 15.51 -4.71
N ASP A 8 18.44 16.64 -5.39
CA ASP A 8 17.43 17.59 -4.91
C ASP A 8 16.04 16.93 -4.81
N PRO A 9 15.46 16.80 -3.60
CA PRO A 9 14.16 16.13 -3.39
C PRO A 9 12.99 16.76 -4.14
N GLU A 10 13.07 18.02 -4.48
CA GLU A 10 12.06 18.77 -5.22
C GLU A 10 12.17 18.60 -6.75
N SER A 11 13.24 17.95 -7.22
CA SER A 11 13.39 17.68 -8.66
C SER A 11 12.22 16.86 -9.19
N PRO A 12 11.63 17.27 -10.34
CA PRO A 12 10.44 16.60 -10.88
C PRO A 12 10.77 15.21 -11.40
N PHE A 13 9.82 14.30 -11.24
CA PHE A 13 9.84 13.01 -11.93
C PHE A 13 9.59 13.20 -13.44
N PRO A 14 10.15 12.33 -14.29
CA PRO A 14 9.70 12.26 -15.66
C PRO A 14 8.22 11.88 -15.74
N PRO A 15 7.48 12.28 -16.79
CA PRO A 15 6.09 11.86 -16.96
C PRO A 15 5.94 10.34 -16.85
N ALA A 16 4.96 9.85 -16.09
CA ALA A 16 4.74 8.42 -15.87
C ALA A 16 4.56 7.62 -17.19
N GLY A 17 4.10 8.26 -18.25
CA GLY A 17 4.00 7.68 -19.58
C GLY A 17 5.34 7.34 -20.26
N HIS A 18 6.47 7.80 -19.69
CA HIS A 18 7.81 7.44 -20.16
C HIS A 18 8.36 6.15 -19.51
N ALA A 19 7.59 5.50 -18.62
CA ALA A 19 7.97 4.22 -18.05
C ALA A 19 8.22 3.19 -19.14
N LEU A 20 9.25 2.36 -18.94
CA LEU A 20 9.65 1.34 -19.92
C LEU A 20 8.60 0.22 -20.04
N ASP A 21 8.55 -0.38 -21.22
CA ASP A 21 7.79 -1.62 -21.43
C ASP A 21 8.57 -2.86 -20.95
N ASN A 22 9.92 -2.77 -20.94
CA ASN A 22 10.79 -3.85 -20.42
C ASN A 22 12.04 -3.26 -19.73
N PRO A 23 12.23 -3.45 -18.43
CA PRO A 23 11.24 -4.02 -17.50
C PRO A 23 10.02 -3.13 -17.36
N GLN A 24 8.84 -3.74 -17.36
CA GLN A 24 7.56 -3.03 -17.42
C GLN A 24 7.36 -2.10 -16.23
N GLY A 25 7.23 -0.81 -16.51
CA GLY A 25 6.94 0.20 -15.50
C GLY A 25 8.15 0.89 -14.89
N LEU A 26 9.39 0.49 -15.20
CA LEU A 26 10.59 1.19 -14.70
C LEU A 26 10.66 2.59 -15.33
N LEU A 27 10.71 3.62 -14.47
CA LEU A 27 10.61 5.02 -14.89
C LEU A 27 11.89 5.80 -14.65
N ALA A 28 12.50 5.66 -13.46
CA ALA A 28 13.68 6.42 -13.08
C ALA A 28 14.57 5.67 -12.09
N ILE A 29 15.80 6.16 -11.91
CA ILE A 29 16.81 5.58 -11.02
C ILE A 29 17.41 6.71 -10.16
N GLY A 30 17.78 6.42 -8.91
CA GLY A 30 18.45 7.34 -8.01
C GLY A 30 17.50 8.22 -7.22
N GLY A 31 17.96 9.43 -6.85
CA GLY A 31 17.26 10.28 -5.90
C GLY A 31 17.37 9.78 -4.46
N ASP A 32 16.38 10.04 -3.64
CA ASP A 32 16.36 9.76 -2.20
C ASP A 32 14.98 9.27 -1.73
N LEU A 33 14.86 8.85 -0.47
CA LEU A 33 13.60 8.46 0.18
C LEU A 33 13.10 9.53 1.17
N SER A 34 13.35 10.80 0.89
CA SER A 34 12.80 11.89 1.71
C SER A 34 11.26 11.91 1.63
N PRO A 35 10.56 12.39 2.66
CA PRO A 35 9.11 12.54 2.62
C PRO A 35 8.63 13.37 1.43
N ALA A 36 9.32 14.46 1.07
CA ALA A 36 8.96 15.29 -0.07
C ALA A 36 8.99 14.48 -1.38
N ARG A 37 10.08 13.75 -1.62
CA ARG A 37 10.24 12.90 -2.80
C ARG A 37 9.18 11.80 -2.86
N LEU A 38 8.94 11.10 -1.77
CA LEU A 38 7.95 10.03 -1.70
C LEU A 38 6.53 10.56 -1.96
N ILE A 39 6.12 11.63 -1.29
CA ILE A 39 4.80 12.25 -1.50
C ILE A 39 4.63 12.69 -2.96
N ASN A 40 5.66 13.34 -3.53
CA ASN A 40 5.64 13.77 -4.92
C ASN A 40 5.51 12.56 -5.89
N ALA A 41 6.21 11.47 -5.62
CA ALA A 41 6.13 10.24 -6.41
C ALA A 41 4.71 9.65 -6.38
N TYR A 42 4.17 9.40 -5.19
CA TYR A 42 2.84 8.78 -5.03
C TYR A 42 1.71 9.62 -5.63
N ARG A 43 1.79 10.95 -5.53
CA ARG A 43 0.82 11.85 -6.18
C ARG A 43 0.81 11.71 -7.71
N GLN A 44 1.87 11.20 -8.30
CA GLN A 44 1.99 10.92 -9.74
C GLN A 44 1.83 9.42 -10.08
N GLY A 45 1.46 8.59 -9.09
CA GLY A 45 1.32 7.15 -9.28
C GLY A 45 2.65 6.41 -9.45
N ILE A 46 3.73 7.00 -8.95
CA ILE A 46 5.08 6.46 -8.98
C ILE A 46 5.42 5.95 -7.59
N PHE A 47 6.12 4.82 -7.49
CA PHE A 47 6.53 4.23 -6.21
C PHE A 47 7.94 3.65 -6.29
N PRO A 48 8.69 3.59 -5.17
CA PRO A 48 10.00 2.95 -5.12
C PRO A 48 9.86 1.44 -4.94
N TRP A 49 10.65 0.68 -5.69
CA TRP A 49 10.76 -0.77 -5.53
C TRP A 49 12.13 -1.25 -6.01
N TYR A 50 12.98 -1.70 -5.08
CA TYR A 50 14.36 -2.09 -5.33
C TYR A 50 14.88 -2.99 -4.20
N SER A 51 15.99 -3.70 -4.42
CA SER A 51 16.68 -4.53 -3.42
C SER A 51 17.90 -3.81 -2.85
N ASP A 52 18.41 -4.26 -1.70
CA ASP A 52 19.55 -3.60 -1.01
C ASP A 52 20.83 -3.46 -1.86
N ASP A 53 21.01 -4.32 -2.86
CA ASP A 53 22.14 -4.30 -3.81
C ASP A 53 21.93 -3.39 -5.03
N GLN A 54 20.77 -2.71 -5.08
CA GLN A 54 20.38 -1.85 -6.20
C GLN A 54 20.29 -0.38 -5.78
N PRO A 55 20.50 0.56 -6.72
CA PRO A 55 20.08 1.93 -6.50
C PRO A 55 18.56 2.01 -6.33
N ILE A 56 18.06 3.12 -5.81
CA ILE A 56 16.60 3.35 -5.74
C ILE A 56 16.01 3.31 -7.16
N LEU A 57 15.05 2.44 -7.39
CA LEU A 57 14.32 2.31 -8.64
C LEU A 57 12.88 2.78 -8.45
N TRP A 58 12.40 3.61 -9.38
CA TRP A 58 11.06 4.19 -9.37
C TRP A 58 10.22 3.61 -10.49
N TRP A 59 8.99 3.21 -10.15
CA TRP A 59 8.12 2.45 -11.03
C TRP A 59 6.75 3.09 -11.19
N SER A 60 6.20 2.96 -12.40
CA SER A 60 4.81 3.27 -12.73
C SER A 60 4.28 2.25 -13.76
N PRO A 61 3.96 1.02 -13.31
CA PRO A 61 3.51 -0.03 -14.23
C PRO A 61 2.10 0.20 -14.77
N VAL A 62 1.80 -0.42 -15.90
CA VAL A 62 0.46 -0.54 -16.49
C VAL A 62 0.27 -1.96 -17.05
N PRO A 63 -0.94 -2.54 -16.95
CA PRO A 63 -2.12 -1.99 -16.26
C PRO A 63 -1.88 -1.80 -14.76
N ARG A 64 -2.63 -0.89 -14.13
CA ARG A 64 -2.53 -0.65 -12.69
C ARG A 64 -3.53 -1.53 -11.95
N CYS A 65 -3.05 -2.30 -10.98
CA CYS A 65 -3.90 -3.10 -10.11
C CYS A 65 -4.50 -2.24 -8.99
N VAL A 66 -5.81 -2.23 -8.85
CA VAL A 66 -6.53 -1.44 -7.86
C VAL A 66 -7.69 -2.21 -7.23
N ILE A 67 -8.10 -1.84 -6.02
CA ILE A 67 -9.37 -2.23 -5.42
C ILE A 67 -10.22 -0.98 -5.25
N PHE A 68 -11.46 -1.02 -5.70
CA PHE A 68 -12.47 -0.04 -5.32
C PHE A 68 -12.96 -0.40 -3.92
N PRO A 69 -12.78 0.45 -2.88
CA PRO A 69 -12.98 0.06 -1.49
C PRO A 69 -14.37 -0.54 -1.21
N GLY A 70 -15.42 0.02 -1.82
CA GLY A 70 -16.78 -0.52 -1.70
C GLY A 70 -17.06 -1.83 -2.40
N ALA A 71 -16.12 -2.32 -3.24
CA ALA A 71 -16.26 -3.54 -4.04
C ALA A 71 -15.32 -4.68 -3.58
N VAL A 72 -14.67 -4.56 -2.43
CA VAL A 72 -13.81 -5.62 -1.91
C VAL A 72 -14.59 -6.92 -1.72
N HIS A 73 -14.05 -8.03 -2.23
CA HIS A 73 -14.71 -9.33 -2.14
C HIS A 73 -14.44 -10.01 -0.79
N VAL A 74 -15.54 -10.39 -0.09
CA VAL A 74 -15.49 -11.11 1.18
C VAL A 74 -16.13 -12.48 1.02
N SER A 75 -15.31 -13.53 0.96
CA SER A 75 -15.84 -14.89 0.85
C SER A 75 -16.63 -15.29 2.09
N ARG A 76 -17.63 -16.21 1.92
CA ARG A 76 -18.42 -16.73 3.04
C ARG A 76 -17.54 -17.35 4.14
N ARG A 77 -16.44 -18.03 3.76
CA ARG A 77 -15.48 -18.63 4.70
C ARG A 77 -14.76 -17.57 5.50
N LEU A 78 -14.25 -16.50 4.85
CA LEU A 78 -13.55 -15.41 5.52
C LEU A 78 -14.47 -14.70 6.51
N ARG A 79 -15.68 -14.34 6.08
CA ARG A 79 -16.72 -13.71 6.92
C ARG A 79 -17.03 -14.56 8.16
N ARG A 80 -17.30 -15.86 7.98
CA ARG A 80 -17.55 -16.75 9.11
C ARG A 80 -16.38 -16.81 10.08
N ARG A 81 -15.14 -16.88 9.56
CA ARG A 81 -13.92 -16.92 10.40
C ARG A 81 -13.76 -15.65 11.23
N TYR A 82 -13.90 -14.50 10.60
CA TYR A 82 -13.80 -13.22 11.31
C TYR A 82 -14.89 -13.07 12.39
N ASN A 83 -16.14 -13.41 12.07
CA ASN A 83 -17.28 -13.27 12.98
C ASN A 83 -17.27 -14.27 14.15
N GLN A 84 -16.32 -15.22 14.22
CA GLN A 84 -16.12 -16.07 15.41
C GLN A 84 -15.59 -15.28 16.62
N GLY A 85 -15.17 -14.02 16.45
CA GLY A 85 -14.77 -13.14 17.56
C GLY A 85 -13.40 -13.42 18.15
N ARG A 86 -12.56 -14.24 17.49
CA ARG A 86 -11.17 -14.53 17.92
C ARG A 86 -10.16 -13.52 17.37
N PHE A 87 -10.56 -12.71 16.39
CA PHE A 87 -9.76 -11.64 15.83
C PHE A 87 -10.20 -10.30 16.39
N SER A 88 -9.23 -9.45 16.68
CA SER A 88 -9.45 -8.03 16.95
C SER A 88 -8.64 -7.18 15.98
N LEU A 89 -9.10 -5.95 15.76
CA LEU A 89 -8.51 -4.99 14.84
C LEU A 89 -7.98 -3.79 15.62
N SER A 90 -6.94 -3.17 15.11
CA SER A 90 -6.52 -1.81 15.46
C SER A 90 -6.03 -1.09 14.21
N ALA A 91 -5.88 0.22 14.30
CA ALA A 91 -5.24 1.02 13.27
C ALA A 91 -4.20 1.92 13.93
N ASP A 92 -3.03 2.05 13.30
CA ASP A 92 -1.91 2.91 13.71
C ASP A 92 -1.38 2.69 15.14
N ARG A 93 -1.65 1.52 15.73
CA ARG A 93 -1.16 1.19 17.08
C ARG A 93 0.25 0.60 17.06
N SER A 94 0.63 -0.07 15.99
CA SER A 94 1.88 -0.80 15.91
C SER A 94 2.51 -0.73 14.51
N PHE A 95 2.51 0.45 13.88
CA PHE A 95 3.01 0.64 12.51
C PHE A 95 4.40 0.05 12.30
N ALA A 96 5.36 0.32 13.22
CA ALA A 96 6.71 -0.20 13.13
C ALA A 96 6.75 -1.74 13.14
N SER A 97 5.92 -2.39 13.95
CA SER A 97 5.83 -3.85 13.98
C SER A 97 5.18 -4.42 12.72
N VAL A 98 4.25 -3.70 12.10
CA VAL A 98 3.62 -4.11 10.84
C VAL A 98 4.63 -4.06 9.69
N ILE A 99 5.36 -2.95 9.53
CA ILE A 99 6.35 -2.83 8.44
C ILE A 99 7.50 -3.81 8.62
N GLU A 100 8.00 -4.02 9.84
CA GLU A 100 9.01 -5.03 10.16
C GLU A 100 8.52 -6.44 9.81
N ALA A 101 7.28 -6.79 10.17
CA ALA A 101 6.70 -8.08 9.82
C ALA A 101 6.50 -8.26 8.31
N CYS A 102 6.20 -7.18 7.57
CA CYS A 102 6.13 -7.19 6.11
C CYS A 102 7.52 -7.36 5.47
N ALA A 103 8.58 -6.85 6.10
CA ALA A 103 9.97 -6.96 5.66
C ALA A 103 10.59 -8.33 5.95
N ALA A 104 10.00 -9.13 6.85
CA ALA A 104 10.53 -10.44 7.18
C ALA A 104 10.60 -11.37 5.95
N PRO A 105 11.65 -12.19 5.83
CA PRO A 105 11.79 -13.13 4.73
C PRO A 105 10.54 -14.02 4.57
N ARG A 106 10.07 -14.16 3.35
CA ARG A 106 8.96 -15.08 3.03
C ARG A 106 9.52 -16.46 2.72
N ARG A 107 8.73 -17.53 3.03
CA ARG A 107 9.17 -18.94 2.86
C ARG A 107 9.69 -19.27 1.47
N ASP A 108 9.22 -18.57 0.44
CA ASP A 108 9.51 -18.87 -0.97
C ASP A 108 10.37 -17.80 -1.65
N PHE A 109 10.92 -16.82 -0.88
CA PHE A 109 11.74 -15.74 -1.43
C PHE A 109 12.93 -15.43 -0.51
N GLU A 110 14.14 -15.52 -1.05
CA GLU A 110 15.34 -14.99 -0.40
C GLU A 110 15.34 -13.46 -0.53
N GLY A 111 15.33 -12.76 0.61
CA GLY A 111 15.35 -11.30 0.68
C GLY A 111 13.98 -10.61 0.75
N THR A 112 14.04 -9.31 0.89
CA THR A 112 12.87 -8.41 0.90
C THR A 112 13.21 -7.13 0.14
N TRP A 113 12.23 -6.55 -0.54
CA TRP A 113 12.37 -5.22 -1.13
C TRP A 113 12.13 -4.09 -0.10
N ILE A 114 11.64 -4.44 1.11
CA ILE A 114 11.42 -3.48 2.19
C ILE A 114 12.72 -3.37 2.99
N THR A 115 13.69 -2.65 2.42
CA THR A 115 15.00 -2.42 2.99
C THR A 115 14.94 -1.64 4.30
N ALA A 116 16.03 -1.57 5.06
CA ALA A 116 16.08 -0.77 6.29
C ALA A 116 15.80 0.72 6.01
N ASP A 117 16.29 1.25 4.88
CA ASP A 117 16.04 2.64 4.47
C ASP A 117 14.58 2.87 4.12
N MET A 118 13.93 1.91 3.44
CA MET A 118 12.50 1.94 3.18
C MET A 118 11.70 1.94 4.48
N GLN A 119 12.01 1.05 5.42
CA GLN A 119 11.35 1.02 6.73
C GLN A 119 11.46 2.36 7.45
N ALA A 120 12.67 2.92 7.53
CA ALA A 120 12.91 4.21 8.16
C ALA A 120 12.13 5.35 7.47
N ALA A 121 12.06 5.34 6.14
CA ALA A 121 11.32 6.33 5.36
C ALA A 121 9.81 6.27 5.63
N TYR A 122 9.20 5.08 5.61
CA TYR A 122 7.77 4.93 5.87
C TYR A 122 7.39 5.17 7.34
N ILE A 123 8.27 4.86 8.29
CA ILE A 123 8.08 5.24 9.70
C ILE A 123 8.09 6.78 9.85
N ARG A 124 8.93 7.50 9.08
CA ARG A 124 8.87 8.97 9.05
C ARG A 124 7.54 9.48 8.50
N LEU A 125 7.06 8.92 7.39
CA LEU A 125 5.75 9.27 6.83
C LEU A 125 4.60 8.96 7.80
N HIS A 126 4.70 7.87 8.56
CA HIS A 126 3.71 7.56 9.60
C HIS A 126 3.69 8.62 10.70
N LYS A 127 4.85 9.05 11.19
CA LYS A 127 4.94 10.15 12.17
C LYS A 127 4.39 11.49 11.66
N MET A 128 4.34 11.67 10.35
CA MET A 128 3.75 12.84 9.69
C MET A 128 2.24 12.66 9.43
N GLY A 129 1.63 11.53 9.79
CA GLY A 129 0.22 11.24 9.54
C GLY A 129 -0.11 10.94 8.06
N ILE A 130 0.86 10.44 7.29
CA ILE A 130 0.71 10.14 5.86
C ILE A 130 0.68 8.62 5.61
N ALA A 131 1.52 7.86 6.32
CA ALA A 131 1.50 6.41 6.24
C ALA A 131 0.74 5.82 7.42
N HIS A 132 -0.03 4.78 7.16
CA HIS A 132 -0.98 4.19 8.10
C HIS A 132 -0.94 2.68 8.05
N SER A 133 -1.34 2.03 9.16
CA SER A 133 -1.43 0.58 9.26
C SER A 133 -2.79 0.12 9.80
N VAL A 134 -3.15 -1.09 9.41
CA VAL A 134 -4.23 -1.86 10.06
C VAL A 134 -3.64 -3.14 10.59
N GLU A 135 -3.78 -3.36 11.88
CA GLU A 135 -3.31 -4.55 12.57
C GLU A 135 -4.45 -5.53 12.82
N VAL A 136 -4.14 -6.79 12.67
CA VAL A 136 -5.03 -7.91 13.02
C VAL A 136 -4.37 -8.72 14.11
N HIS A 137 -5.04 -8.83 15.23
CA HIS A 137 -4.61 -9.69 16.35
C HIS A 137 -5.47 -10.95 16.40
N PHE A 138 -4.86 -12.05 16.75
CA PHE A 138 -5.52 -13.32 17.01
C PHE A 138 -5.19 -13.73 18.45
N GLU A 139 -6.21 -13.80 19.29
CA GLU A 139 -6.04 -14.09 20.74
C GLU A 139 -5.02 -13.17 21.43
N GLY A 140 -4.98 -11.90 21.02
CA GLY A 140 -4.10 -10.89 21.61
C GLY A 140 -2.74 -10.72 20.90
N GLU A 141 -2.32 -11.69 20.09
CA GLU A 141 -1.04 -11.65 19.38
C GLU A 141 -1.18 -11.06 17.97
N LEU A 142 -0.19 -10.27 17.53
CA LEU A 142 -0.16 -9.69 16.19
C LEU A 142 -0.05 -10.80 15.12
N ALA A 143 -1.18 -11.05 14.45
CA ALA A 143 -1.37 -12.17 13.53
C ALA A 143 -1.25 -11.80 12.06
N GLY A 144 -1.47 -10.54 11.72
CA GLY A 144 -1.37 -10.00 10.36
C GLY A 144 -1.54 -8.50 10.34
N GLY A 145 -1.34 -7.90 9.18
CA GLY A 145 -1.53 -6.47 9.00
C GLY A 145 -1.24 -6.04 7.57
N ILE A 146 -1.55 -4.79 7.30
CA ILE A 146 -1.29 -4.08 6.06
C ILE A 146 -0.83 -2.67 6.39
N TYR A 147 0.07 -2.10 5.59
CA TYR A 147 0.40 -0.68 5.67
C TYR A 147 0.41 -0.04 4.29
N GLY A 148 0.33 1.27 4.26
CA GLY A 148 0.35 2.08 3.05
C GLY A 148 0.25 3.57 3.34
N LEU A 149 0.03 4.37 2.31
CA LEU A 149 -0.07 5.82 2.38
C LEU A 149 -1.48 6.29 2.03
N ALA A 150 -1.98 7.28 2.75
CA ALA A 150 -3.22 7.99 2.44
C ALA A 150 -2.88 9.36 1.84
N LEU A 151 -3.16 9.57 0.56
CA LEU A 151 -2.94 10.85 -0.12
C LEU A 151 -4.21 11.23 -0.90
N GLY A 152 -4.88 12.27 -0.47
CA GLY A 152 -6.20 12.61 -0.97
C GLY A 152 -7.18 11.46 -0.68
N ARG A 153 -7.94 11.07 -1.69
CA ARG A 153 -8.89 9.93 -1.61
C ARG A 153 -8.36 8.63 -2.20
N VAL A 154 -7.03 8.51 -2.30
CA VAL A 154 -6.36 7.29 -2.74
C VAL A 154 -5.51 6.75 -1.60
N PHE A 155 -5.68 5.48 -1.30
CA PHE A 155 -4.79 4.75 -0.40
C PHE A 155 -3.84 3.88 -1.23
N PHE A 156 -2.54 4.05 -1.04
CA PHE A 156 -1.50 3.27 -1.69
C PHE A 156 -1.08 2.14 -0.76
N GLY A 157 -1.57 0.93 -1.03
CA GLY A 157 -1.23 -0.25 -0.24
C GLY A 157 0.15 -0.76 -0.59
N GLU A 158 1.07 -0.75 0.37
CA GLU A 158 2.47 -1.12 0.16
C GLU A 158 2.71 -2.61 0.34
N SER A 159 2.40 -3.12 1.51
CA SER A 159 2.61 -4.54 1.79
C SER A 159 1.68 -5.02 2.89
N MET A 160 1.51 -6.34 2.94
CA MET A 160 0.76 -7.01 3.99
C MET A 160 1.44 -8.32 4.36
N PHE A 161 1.28 -8.74 5.62
CA PHE A 161 1.79 -9.99 6.13
C PHE A 161 0.69 -10.81 6.83
N SER A 162 0.94 -12.10 6.98
CA SER A 162 0.03 -13.02 7.64
C SER A 162 0.82 -14.09 8.39
N ARG A 163 0.80 -14.04 9.72
CA ARG A 163 1.32 -15.10 10.60
C ARG A 163 0.26 -16.14 10.91
N PHE A 164 -1.00 -15.77 10.81
CA PHE A 164 -2.15 -16.63 10.99
C PHE A 164 -3.04 -16.67 9.77
N VAL A 165 -3.67 -17.81 9.47
CA VAL A 165 -4.48 -18.03 8.26
C VAL A 165 -5.55 -16.96 8.12
N ASP A 166 -5.61 -16.33 6.95
CA ASP A 166 -6.53 -15.28 6.54
C ASP A 166 -6.32 -13.90 7.23
N ALA A 167 -5.32 -13.71 8.12
CA ALA A 167 -5.14 -12.45 8.85
C ALA A 167 -4.87 -11.26 7.91
N SER A 168 -4.03 -11.42 6.86
CA SER A 168 -3.83 -10.36 5.87
C SER A 168 -5.10 -10.03 5.06
N LYS A 169 -5.93 -11.03 4.77
CA LYS A 169 -7.23 -10.80 4.12
C LYS A 169 -8.18 -10.02 5.01
N ILE A 170 -8.19 -10.33 6.31
CA ILE A 170 -8.96 -9.59 7.30
C ILE A 170 -8.49 -8.14 7.36
N ALA A 171 -7.17 -7.89 7.40
CA ALA A 171 -6.61 -6.54 7.36
C ALA A 171 -7.05 -5.76 6.11
N LEU A 172 -6.92 -6.38 4.93
CA LEU A 172 -7.31 -5.74 3.67
C LEU A 172 -8.81 -5.42 3.61
N VAL A 173 -9.67 -6.35 4.03
CA VAL A 173 -11.13 -6.12 4.05
C VAL A 173 -11.49 -5.01 5.05
N ALA A 174 -10.93 -5.04 6.26
CA ALA A 174 -11.17 -4.02 7.27
C ALA A 174 -10.74 -2.63 6.76
N LEU A 175 -9.54 -2.54 6.18
CA LEU A 175 -9.07 -1.32 5.54
C LEU A 175 -10.03 -0.84 4.44
N CYS A 176 -10.38 -1.68 3.47
CA CYS A 176 -11.28 -1.29 2.38
C CYS A 176 -12.63 -0.79 2.88
N ARG A 177 -13.24 -1.47 3.86
CA ARG A 177 -14.52 -1.07 4.42
C ARG A 177 -14.44 0.31 5.09
N GLN A 178 -13.36 0.55 5.83
CA GLN A 178 -13.13 1.84 6.47
C GLN A 178 -12.84 2.95 5.44
N LEU A 179 -11.99 2.67 4.45
CA LEU A 179 -11.73 3.59 3.34
C LEU A 179 -13.02 3.98 2.60
N HIS A 180 -13.92 3.00 2.37
CA HIS A 180 -15.22 3.27 1.76
C HIS A 180 -16.08 4.23 2.61
N ARG A 181 -16.12 4.04 3.93
CA ARG A 181 -16.83 4.95 4.85
C ARG A 181 -16.25 6.35 4.85
N TRP A 182 -14.94 6.47 4.77
CA TRP A 182 -14.24 7.76 4.72
C TRP A 182 -14.26 8.41 3.32
N GLY A 183 -14.92 7.79 2.33
CA GLY A 183 -15.06 8.36 0.99
C GLY A 183 -13.83 8.22 0.11
N PHE A 184 -12.89 7.33 0.45
CA PHE A 184 -11.79 7.00 -0.46
C PHE A 184 -12.32 6.32 -1.71
N THR A 185 -11.77 6.70 -2.85
CA THR A 185 -12.22 6.23 -4.17
C THR A 185 -11.45 5.01 -4.65
N LEU A 186 -10.20 4.85 -4.19
CA LEU A 186 -9.29 3.85 -4.71
C LEU A 186 -8.32 3.35 -3.63
N LEU A 187 -8.06 2.04 -3.63
CA LEU A 187 -6.90 1.42 -3.02
C LEU A 187 -5.99 0.94 -4.15
N ASP A 188 -4.83 1.55 -4.27
CA ASP A 188 -3.81 1.18 -5.25
C ASP A 188 -3.00 -0.02 -4.74
N CYS A 189 -2.95 -1.08 -5.53
CA CYS A 189 -2.21 -2.32 -5.25
C CYS A 189 -1.02 -2.49 -6.20
N GLN A 190 -0.69 -1.50 -7.00
CA GLN A 190 0.38 -1.42 -7.99
C GLN A 190 0.32 -2.52 -9.06
N VAL A 191 0.66 -3.76 -8.71
CA VAL A 191 0.77 -4.90 -9.62
C VAL A 191 -0.19 -6.01 -9.21
N SER A 192 -0.87 -6.61 -10.18
CA SER A 192 -1.83 -7.69 -9.95
C SER A 192 -1.14 -9.00 -9.58
N ASN A 193 -1.82 -9.76 -8.74
CA ASN A 193 -1.51 -11.14 -8.45
C ASN A 193 -2.80 -11.93 -8.15
N PRO A 194 -2.77 -13.27 -8.22
CA PRO A 194 -3.97 -14.09 -8.01
C PRO A 194 -4.67 -13.84 -6.67
N HIS A 195 -3.91 -13.50 -5.62
CA HIS A 195 -4.47 -13.21 -4.30
C HIS A 195 -5.31 -11.93 -4.33
N LEU A 196 -4.77 -10.83 -4.85
CA LEU A 196 -5.47 -9.55 -4.96
C LEU A 196 -6.71 -9.65 -5.87
N LEU A 197 -6.57 -10.34 -7.02
CA LEU A 197 -7.70 -10.58 -7.92
C LEU A 197 -8.83 -11.35 -7.22
N SER A 198 -8.50 -12.35 -6.38
CA SER A 198 -9.48 -13.08 -5.58
C SER A 198 -10.18 -12.23 -4.52
N MET A 199 -9.59 -11.11 -4.14
CA MET A 199 -10.13 -10.12 -3.19
C MET A 199 -10.91 -8.99 -3.89
N GLY A 200 -11.09 -9.06 -5.21
CA GLY A 200 -11.85 -8.09 -6.00
C GLY A 200 -11.01 -6.99 -6.65
N ALA A 201 -9.68 -7.15 -6.68
CA ALA A 201 -8.83 -6.23 -7.43
C ALA A 201 -9.13 -6.30 -8.93
N GLN A 202 -8.93 -5.17 -9.60
CA GLN A 202 -9.12 -5.00 -11.03
C GLN A 202 -7.92 -4.29 -11.63
N GLU A 203 -7.68 -4.53 -12.90
CA GLU A 203 -6.67 -3.82 -13.66
C GLU A 203 -7.31 -2.66 -14.44
N ILE A 204 -6.74 -1.47 -14.30
CA ILE A 204 -7.19 -0.26 -15.01
C ILE A 204 -6.04 0.33 -15.84
N SER A 205 -6.41 1.07 -16.90
CA SER A 205 -5.42 1.76 -17.72
C SER A 205 -4.77 2.92 -16.98
N ARG A 206 -3.58 3.35 -17.41
CA ARG A 206 -2.89 4.55 -16.90
C ARG A 206 -3.81 5.76 -16.90
N GLN A 207 -4.50 6.02 -18.01
CA GLN A 207 -5.39 7.17 -18.14
C GLN A 207 -6.51 7.19 -17.09
N VAL A 208 -7.08 6.02 -16.80
CA VAL A 208 -8.11 5.89 -15.77
C VAL A 208 -7.51 6.12 -14.39
N PHE A 209 -6.34 5.53 -14.10
CA PHE A 209 -5.65 5.70 -12.83
C PHE A 209 -5.27 7.17 -12.56
N GLU A 210 -4.65 7.84 -13.54
CA GLU A 210 -4.27 9.26 -13.44
C GLU A 210 -5.48 10.17 -13.19
N ARG A 211 -6.66 9.83 -13.74
CA ARG A 211 -7.90 10.55 -13.43
C ARG A 211 -8.29 10.44 -11.97
N TYR A 212 -8.14 9.27 -11.34
CA TYR A 212 -8.35 9.12 -9.90
C TYR A 212 -7.35 9.94 -9.09
N LEU A 213 -6.08 9.96 -9.48
CA LEU A 213 -5.06 10.78 -8.81
C LEU A 213 -5.38 12.27 -8.90
N SER A 214 -5.76 12.78 -10.08
CA SER A 214 -6.05 14.20 -10.29
C SER A 214 -7.32 14.69 -9.57
N THR A 215 -8.24 13.78 -9.26
CA THR A 215 -9.50 14.09 -8.57
C THR A 215 -9.46 13.69 -7.08
N ALA A 216 -8.33 13.24 -6.58
CA ALA A 216 -8.21 12.74 -5.20
C ALA A 216 -8.49 13.81 -4.14
N GLY A 217 -8.30 15.12 -4.47
CA GLY A 217 -8.58 16.22 -3.55
C GLY A 217 -7.61 16.28 -2.35
N GLU A 218 -7.92 17.16 -1.39
CA GLU A 218 -7.24 17.18 -0.10
C GLU A 218 -7.66 15.94 0.72
N PRO A 219 -6.77 15.43 1.59
CA PRO A 219 -7.05 14.24 2.36
C PRO A 219 -8.28 14.44 3.25
N ASP A 220 -9.31 13.65 3.01
CA ASP A 220 -10.25 13.36 4.08
C ASP A 220 -9.42 12.63 5.14
N ARG A 221 -9.52 13.09 6.36
CA ARG A 221 -8.71 12.64 7.48
C ARG A 221 -8.69 11.12 7.54
N TRP A 222 -7.52 10.53 7.56
CA TRP A 222 -7.35 9.23 8.19
C TRP A 222 -7.86 9.38 9.62
N GLY A 223 -9.07 8.88 9.87
CA GLY A 223 -9.82 9.26 11.04
C GLY A 223 -9.38 8.56 12.30
N GLU A 224 -9.59 9.20 13.43
CA GLU A 224 -9.46 8.59 14.75
C GLU A 224 -10.54 7.51 15.00
N ASP A 225 -11.56 7.42 14.14
CA ASP A 225 -12.76 6.60 14.23
C ASP A 225 -12.71 5.29 13.43
N PHE A 226 -11.52 4.66 13.34
CA PHE A 226 -11.43 3.34 12.73
C PHE A 226 -12.31 2.33 13.50
N ASP A 227 -13.32 1.77 12.82
CA ASP A 227 -14.25 0.83 13.45
C ASP A 227 -13.63 -0.56 13.66
N CYS A 228 -12.98 -0.72 14.81
CA CYS A 228 -12.37 -1.97 15.23
C CYS A 228 -13.39 -3.06 15.63
N ALA A 229 -14.65 -2.70 15.82
CA ALA A 229 -15.71 -3.60 16.32
C ALA A 229 -16.63 -4.12 15.21
N GLU A 230 -16.45 -3.65 13.97
CA GLU A 230 -17.32 -4.01 12.86
C GLU A 230 -17.38 -5.52 12.64
N ARG A 231 -18.59 -6.03 12.46
CA ARG A 231 -18.84 -7.39 12.00
C ARG A 231 -19.24 -7.38 10.51
N TRP A 232 -18.87 -8.42 9.79
CA TRP A 232 -19.06 -8.48 8.33
C TRP A 232 -20.23 -9.36 7.92
#